data_277734321f1e04781a5f9ca87c541e90
#
_entry.id   277734321f1e04781a5f9ca87c541e90
#
_cell.length_a   1.000
_cell.length_b   1.000
_cell.length_c   1.000
_cell.angle_alpha   90.00
_cell.angle_beta   90.00
_cell.angle_gamma   90.00
#
_symmetry.space_group_name_H-M   'P 1'
#
loop_
_entity.id
_entity.type
_entity.pdbx_description
1 polymer ?
#
loop_
_entity_poly.entity_id
_entity_poly.type
_entity_poly.pdbx_seq_one_letter_code
_entity_poly.pdbx_strand_id
1 'polypeptide(L)'
;IDAVLGIGIASTAPARAPDRRLLAVLAALQHSPAPVLAVDLPSGLDADTGQFAAGFALPTGPISRQQPKPRHTLSLLTLKPGLFTAAGRDGAGNVWLDDLGVCPEPEPPSAWLAGPALPAPRSHASHKGSYGDVAIVGGEGLAARGLGMTGAALLAASAALHAGAGRVLVALLDDGQMAIDMAQPELMFRRFDALALEQLTVVCGCGGGEAVRAVLPAVLARAARLVLDADALNALATDAALRAEVVSRAERGLPTVLTPHPLEAARLLGMSAAEVQADRLNAAQQLAEQFDCVTVLKGSGTVIAAPGYPPAVNPTGNARLATAGTGDVLAGMVGAHLAAGAEAQPAASQAVYQHGLAADRWPAGRQLTASALARQITQN
;
A
#
# COMPACT_ATOMS: atom_id res chain seq x y z
N ILE A 1 -20.17 19.58 -17.57
CA ILE A 1 -20.71 18.31 -17.04
C ILE A 1 -20.30 17.20 -17.98
N ASP A 2 -19.75 16.13 -17.45
CA ASP A 2 -19.45 14.89 -18.16
C ASP A 2 -20.54 13.85 -17.83
N ALA A 3 -21.45 13.64 -18.74
CA ALA A 3 -22.54 12.66 -18.67
C ALA A 3 -22.69 11.97 -20.04
N VAL A 4 -21.58 11.72 -20.71
CA VAL A 4 -21.57 11.24 -22.11
C VAL A 4 -21.64 9.72 -22.16
N LEU A 5 -20.87 9.06 -21.29
CA LEU A 5 -20.84 7.60 -21.17
C LEU A 5 -20.97 7.23 -19.69
N GLY A 6 -21.74 6.19 -19.40
CA GLY A 6 -21.92 5.64 -18.08
C GLY A 6 -21.20 4.30 -17.87
N ILE A 7 -21.73 3.48 -16.96
CA ILE A 7 -21.28 2.11 -16.67
C ILE A 7 -21.41 1.25 -17.93
N GLY A 8 -20.51 0.29 -18.11
CA GLY A 8 -20.58 -0.68 -19.22
C GLY A 8 -19.45 -0.54 -20.24
N ILE A 9 -18.49 0.33 -19.94
CA ILE A 9 -17.22 0.35 -20.65
C ILE A 9 -16.26 -0.56 -19.88
N ALA A 10 -15.94 -1.73 -20.44
CA ALA A 10 -14.90 -2.58 -19.88
C ALA A 10 -13.56 -2.25 -20.55
N SER A 11 -12.52 -2.10 -19.75
CA SER A 11 -11.14 -1.85 -20.23
C SER A 11 -10.60 -2.99 -21.10
N THR A 12 -11.13 -4.20 -20.91
CA THR A 12 -10.78 -5.43 -21.63
C THR A 12 -11.64 -5.72 -22.87
N ALA A 13 -12.72 -4.95 -23.08
CA ALA A 13 -13.55 -5.15 -24.26
C ALA A 13 -12.76 -4.80 -25.53
N PRO A 14 -12.93 -5.58 -26.64
CA PRO A 14 -12.31 -5.21 -27.90
C PRO A 14 -12.77 -3.80 -28.29
N ALA A 15 -11.81 -2.90 -28.38
CA ALA A 15 -12.05 -1.49 -28.58
C ALA A 15 -12.82 -1.29 -29.90
N ARG A 16 -14.14 -1.06 -29.81
CA ARG A 16 -14.85 -0.42 -30.91
C ARG A 16 -14.26 1.00 -30.99
N ALA A 17 -13.62 1.32 -32.10
CA ALA A 17 -13.02 2.64 -32.28
C ALA A 17 -14.08 3.71 -31.94
N PRO A 18 -13.82 4.59 -30.95
CA PRO A 18 -14.81 5.58 -30.56
C PRO A 18 -15.13 6.48 -31.76
N ASP A 19 -16.39 6.84 -31.91
CA ASP A 19 -16.81 7.78 -32.95
C ASP A 19 -16.00 9.07 -32.86
N ARG A 20 -15.57 9.61 -33.99
CA ARG A 20 -14.84 10.90 -34.08
C ARG A 20 -15.54 12.04 -33.34
N ARG A 21 -16.87 12.07 -33.34
CA ARG A 21 -17.67 13.06 -32.63
C ARG A 21 -17.52 12.90 -31.11
N LEU A 22 -17.57 11.67 -30.62
CA LEU A 22 -17.37 11.36 -29.20
C LEU A 22 -15.96 11.78 -28.74
N LEU A 23 -14.93 11.45 -29.54
CA LEU A 23 -13.55 11.88 -29.24
C LEU A 23 -13.42 13.40 -29.22
N ALA A 24 -14.08 14.12 -30.12
CA ALA A 24 -14.07 15.58 -30.14
C ALA A 24 -14.74 16.19 -28.88
N VAL A 25 -15.86 15.60 -28.41
CA VAL A 25 -16.52 16.02 -27.17
C VAL A 25 -15.65 15.77 -25.96
N LEU A 26 -15.04 14.60 -25.85
CA LEU A 26 -14.13 14.27 -24.75
C LEU A 26 -12.88 15.15 -24.74
N ALA A 27 -12.31 15.43 -25.92
CA ALA A 27 -11.21 16.37 -26.06
C ALA A 27 -11.62 17.77 -25.61
N ALA A 28 -12.81 18.24 -25.97
CA ALA A 28 -13.34 19.53 -25.52
C ALA A 28 -13.51 19.57 -23.99
N LEU A 29 -14.03 18.49 -23.37
CA LEU A 29 -14.11 18.38 -21.92
C LEU A 29 -12.71 18.42 -21.26
N GLN A 30 -11.75 17.75 -21.85
CA GLN A 30 -10.37 17.72 -21.35
C GLN A 30 -9.67 19.09 -21.47
N HIS A 31 -9.93 19.84 -22.52
CA HIS A 31 -9.33 21.16 -22.77
C HIS A 31 -10.12 22.34 -22.19
N SER A 32 -11.33 22.10 -21.71
CA SER A 32 -12.15 23.16 -21.09
C SER A 32 -11.43 23.84 -19.93
N PRO A 33 -11.44 25.15 -19.78
CA PRO A 33 -10.89 25.84 -18.60
C PRO A 33 -11.76 25.68 -17.36
N ALA A 34 -13.00 25.24 -17.49
CA ALA A 34 -13.94 25.07 -16.39
C ALA A 34 -13.67 23.78 -15.58
N PRO A 35 -14.04 23.74 -14.28
CA PRO A 35 -14.12 22.49 -13.53
C PRO A 35 -15.01 21.48 -14.24
N VAL A 36 -14.67 20.20 -14.14
CA VAL A 36 -15.46 19.10 -14.72
C VAL A 36 -16.20 18.35 -13.62
N LEU A 37 -17.50 18.19 -13.77
CA LEU A 37 -18.34 17.30 -12.96
C LEU A 37 -18.74 16.11 -13.80
N ALA A 38 -18.26 14.92 -13.43
CA ALA A 38 -18.73 13.66 -13.99
C ALA A 38 -19.96 13.17 -13.22
N VAL A 39 -20.96 12.70 -13.97
CA VAL A 39 -22.16 12.05 -13.40
C VAL A 39 -21.95 10.56 -13.43
N ASP A 40 -21.98 9.95 -12.27
CA ASP A 40 -21.72 8.56 -11.96
C ASP A 40 -20.26 8.13 -12.16
N LEU A 41 -19.71 8.25 -13.35
CA LEU A 41 -18.32 7.94 -13.72
C LEU A 41 -17.78 8.95 -14.73
N PRO A 42 -16.48 9.27 -14.70
CA PRO A 42 -15.82 9.91 -15.83
C PRO A 42 -15.98 9.07 -17.09
N SER A 43 -16.37 9.71 -18.20
CA SER A 43 -16.59 9.00 -19.46
C SER A 43 -15.34 8.26 -19.93
N GLY A 44 -15.50 6.97 -20.20
CA GLY A 44 -14.42 6.08 -20.61
C GLY A 44 -13.70 5.36 -19.49
N LEU A 45 -14.03 5.64 -18.22
CA LEU A 45 -13.48 4.94 -17.06
C LEU A 45 -14.20 3.60 -16.85
N ASP A 46 -13.44 2.54 -16.65
CA ASP A 46 -13.93 1.25 -16.19
C ASP A 46 -14.25 1.33 -14.69
N ALA A 47 -15.48 0.95 -14.34
CA ALA A 47 -16.02 1.09 -12.98
C ALA A 47 -15.31 0.23 -11.93
N ASP A 48 -14.74 -0.90 -12.35
CA ASP A 48 -14.13 -1.88 -11.43
C ASP A 48 -12.62 -1.68 -11.33
N THR A 49 -11.94 -1.47 -12.47
CA THR A 49 -10.48 -1.47 -12.54
C THR A 49 -9.85 -0.08 -12.43
N GLY A 50 -10.61 0.99 -12.69
CA GLY A 50 -10.09 2.35 -12.73
C GLY A 50 -9.17 2.62 -13.93
N GLN A 51 -9.24 1.78 -14.96
CA GLN A 51 -8.55 1.99 -16.22
C GLN A 51 -9.44 2.75 -17.21
N PHE A 52 -8.85 3.60 -18.03
CA PHE A 52 -9.56 4.18 -19.15
C PHE A 52 -9.49 3.25 -20.34
N ALA A 53 -10.62 3.04 -21.00
CA ALA A 53 -10.68 2.31 -22.27
C ALA A 53 -9.79 2.97 -23.32
N ALA A 54 -9.33 2.19 -24.29
CA ALA A 54 -8.44 2.68 -25.34
C ALA A 54 -9.07 3.87 -26.10
N GLY A 55 -8.33 4.97 -26.19
CA GLY A 55 -8.78 6.22 -26.80
C GLY A 55 -9.48 7.21 -25.86
N PHE A 56 -9.75 6.82 -24.60
CA PHE A 56 -10.38 7.67 -23.59
C PHE A 56 -9.42 8.13 -22.47
N ALA A 57 -8.22 7.62 -22.46
CA ALA A 57 -7.23 7.95 -21.43
C ALA A 57 -7.02 9.47 -21.33
N LEU A 58 -6.90 9.94 -20.08
CA LEU A 58 -6.50 11.31 -19.81
C LEU A 58 -5.09 11.54 -20.43
N PRO A 59 -4.81 12.73 -20.98
CA PRO A 59 -3.48 13.03 -21.48
C PRO A 59 -2.43 12.85 -20.39
N THR A 60 -1.61 11.81 -20.48
CA THR A 60 -0.43 11.61 -19.66
C THR A 60 0.72 12.36 -20.33
N GLY A 61 0.89 13.62 -20.00
CA GLY A 61 2.04 14.42 -20.45
C GLY A 61 2.73 15.05 -19.25
N PRO A 62 3.99 15.53 -19.39
CA PRO A 62 4.58 16.38 -18.37
C PRO A 62 3.57 17.50 -18.11
N ILE A 63 3.18 17.62 -16.84
CA ILE A 63 2.19 18.60 -16.37
C ILE A 63 2.44 19.91 -17.11
N SER A 64 1.56 20.23 -18.05
CA SER A 64 1.62 21.54 -18.69
C SER A 64 1.57 22.55 -17.54
N ARG A 65 2.26 23.66 -17.63
CA ARG A 65 2.33 24.71 -16.59
C ARG A 65 0.95 25.28 -16.20
N GLN A 66 -0.11 24.75 -16.77
CA GLN A 66 -1.50 25.02 -16.38
C GLN A 66 -1.83 24.16 -15.16
N GLN A 67 -2.31 24.79 -14.11
CA GLN A 67 -2.79 24.08 -12.91
C GLN A 67 -3.82 23.02 -13.33
N PRO A 68 -3.73 21.80 -12.77
CA PRO A 68 -4.74 20.77 -13.04
C PRO A 68 -6.11 21.32 -12.65
N LYS A 69 -7.08 21.19 -13.55
CA LYS A 69 -8.45 21.66 -13.33
C LYS A 69 -9.12 20.81 -12.29
N PRO A 70 -9.92 21.40 -11.40
CA PRO A 70 -10.71 20.61 -10.45
C PRO A 70 -11.61 19.61 -11.18
N ARG A 71 -11.50 18.37 -10.81
CA ARG A 71 -12.38 17.29 -11.28
C ARG A 71 -13.20 16.81 -10.10
N HIS A 72 -14.44 16.50 -10.40
CA HIS A 72 -15.45 16.08 -9.44
C HIS A 72 -16.28 14.97 -10.04
N THR A 73 -16.69 14.02 -9.22
CA THR A 73 -17.59 12.93 -9.63
C THR A 73 -18.71 12.81 -8.61
N LEU A 74 -19.96 12.83 -9.08
CA LEU A 74 -21.12 12.45 -8.29
C LEU A 74 -21.47 10.99 -8.64
N SER A 75 -21.01 10.06 -7.82
CA SER A 75 -21.35 8.64 -7.97
C SER A 75 -22.77 8.40 -7.52
N LEU A 76 -23.53 7.60 -8.28
CA LEU A 76 -24.92 7.33 -8.03
C LEU A 76 -25.12 5.90 -7.51
N LEU A 77 -26.09 5.73 -6.61
CA LEU A 77 -26.48 4.48 -5.94
C LEU A 77 -25.39 3.88 -5.06
N THR A 78 -24.22 3.56 -5.61
CA THR A 78 -23.07 2.99 -4.89
C THR A 78 -21.77 3.61 -5.38
N LEU A 79 -20.73 3.59 -4.55
CA LEU A 79 -19.37 3.89 -5.00
C LEU A 79 -18.84 2.77 -5.90
N LYS A 80 -18.03 3.13 -6.88
CA LYS A 80 -17.39 2.17 -7.79
C LYS A 80 -15.89 2.08 -7.45
N PRO A 81 -15.32 0.87 -7.35
CA PRO A 81 -13.89 0.69 -7.02
C PRO A 81 -12.96 1.47 -7.94
N GLY A 82 -13.28 1.52 -9.23
CA GLY A 82 -12.49 2.21 -10.24
C GLY A 82 -12.31 3.71 -10.01
N LEU A 83 -13.18 4.36 -9.23
CA LEU A 83 -13.04 5.78 -8.86
C LEU A 83 -11.86 6.02 -7.90
N PHE A 84 -11.42 4.97 -7.18
CA PHE A 84 -10.47 5.07 -6.07
C PHE A 84 -9.15 4.35 -6.35
N THR A 85 -8.95 3.77 -7.53
CA THR A 85 -7.72 3.05 -7.90
C THR A 85 -7.19 3.45 -9.27
N ALA A 86 -5.93 3.12 -9.53
CA ALA A 86 -5.25 3.32 -10.81
C ALA A 86 -5.38 4.77 -11.33
N ALA A 87 -5.66 4.94 -12.63
CA ALA A 87 -5.90 6.23 -13.28
C ALA A 87 -7.27 6.84 -12.92
N GLY A 88 -8.17 6.03 -12.39
CA GLY A 88 -9.50 6.49 -11.98
C GLY A 88 -9.43 7.57 -10.91
N ARG A 89 -8.47 7.54 -9.98
CA ARG A 89 -8.30 8.59 -8.98
C ARG A 89 -8.03 9.96 -9.59
N ASP A 90 -7.18 10.02 -10.62
CA ASP A 90 -6.90 11.28 -11.32
C ASP A 90 -8.10 11.71 -12.17
N GLY A 91 -8.83 10.74 -12.74
CA GLY A 91 -10.03 10.98 -13.54
C GLY A 91 -11.22 11.47 -12.75
N ALA A 92 -11.48 10.85 -11.61
CA ALA A 92 -12.63 11.13 -10.76
C ALA A 92 -12.48 12.43 -9.95
N GLY A 93 -11.26 12.73 -9.49
CA GLY A 93 -11.02 13.86 -8.60
C GLY A 93 -11.74 13.69 -7.26
N ASN A 94 -12.46 14.72 -6.80
CA ASN A 94 -13.28 14.62 -5.59
C ASN A 94 -14.57 13.84 -5.89
N VAL A 95 -14.81 12.79 -5.12
CA VAL A 95 -15.98 11.90 -5.31
C VAL A 95 -17.01 12.16 -4.21
N TRP A 96 -18.26 12.32 -4.60
CA TRP A 96 -19.45 12.31 -3.77
C TRP A 96 -20.34 11.15 -4.13
N LEU A 97 -21.16 10.69 -3.20
CA LEU A 97 -22.16 9.65 -3.40
C LEU A 97 -23.55 10.24 -3.17
N ASP A 98 -24.47 9.93 -4.10
CA ASP A 98 -25.89 10.09 -3.92
C ASP A 98 -26.56 8.71 -4.10
N ASP A 99 -27.17 8.19 -3.04
CA ASP A 99 -27.85 6.90 -3.07
C ASP A 99 -29.25 6.97 -3.72
N LEU A 100 -29.66 8.16 -4.13
CA LEU A 100 -30.98 8.44 -4.73
C LEU A 100 -32.16 7.99 -3.83
N GLY A 101 -31.93 7.82 -2.54
CA GLY A 101 -32.92 7.29 -1.61
C GLY A 101 -33.24 5.80 -1.79
N VAL A 102 -32.41 5.07 -2.50
CA VAL A 102 -32.54 3.62 -2.69
C VAL A 102 -31.77 2.90 -1.59
N CYS A 103 -32.47 2.08 -0.82
CA CYS A 103 -31.80 1.15 0.10
C CYS A 103 -31.22 -0.01 -0.71
N PRO A 104 -29.90 -0.22 -0.71
CA PRO A 104 -29.31 -1.37 -1.40
C PRO A 104 -29.81 -2.66 -0.75
N GLU A 105 -30.09 -3.67 -1.59
CA GLU A 105 -30.28 -5.03 -1.09
C GLU A 105 -28.97 -5.52 -0.46
N PRO A 106 -29.01 -6.46 0.51
CA PRO A 106 -27.83 -6.92 1.25
C PRO A 106 -26.95 -7.86 0.42
N GLU A 107 -26.57 -7.44 -0.78
CA GLU A 107 -25.55 -8.14 -1.56
C GLU A 107 -24.15 -7.80 -1.04
N PRO A 108 -23.23 -8.78 -0.94
CA PRO A 108 -21.87 -8.50 -0.52
C PRO A 108 -21.21 -7.56 -1.54
N PRO A 109 -20.50 -6.49 -1.06
CA PRO A 109 -19.84 -5.58 -1.97
C PRO A 109 -18.66 -6.26 -2.67
N SER A 110 -18.33 -5.83 -3.88
CA SER A 110 -17.13 -6.28 -4.61
C SER A 110 -15.83 -5.76 -3.99
N ALA A 111 -15.89 -4.62 -3.28
CA ALA A 111 -14.79 -4.04 -2.54
C ALA A 111 -15.29 -3.10 -1.45
N TRP A 112 -14.47 -2.83 -0.46
CA TRP A 112 -14.70 -1.82 0.59
C TRP A 112 -13.86 -0.58 0.33
N LEU A 113 -14.36 0.59 0.67
CA LEU A 113 -13.55 1.80 0.78
C LEU A 113 -12.98 1.87 2.20
N ALA A 114 -11.64 1.91 2.33
CA ALA A 114 -11.01 2.04 3.62
C ALA A 114 -11.32 3.39 4.26
N GLY A 115 -11.52 3.38 5.56
CA GLY A 115 -11.84 4.56 6.35
C GLY A 115 -10.93 4.70 7.57
N PRO A 116 -11.07 5.80 8.33
CA PRO A 116 -10.35 5.99 9.57
C PRO A 116 -10.77 4.92 10.58
N ALA A 117 -9.79 4.28 11.22
CA ALA A 117 -10.08 3.45 12.38
C ALA A 117 -10.43 4.33 13.58
N LEU A 118 -11.34 3.85 14.42
CA LEU A 118 -11.60 4.50 15.70
C LEU A 118 -10.36 4.34 16.59
N PRO A 119 -9.87 5.44 17.19
CA PRO A 119 -8.72 5.34 18.08
C PRO A 119 -9.09 4.50 19.31
N ALA A 120 -8.30 3.47 19.58
CA ALA A 120 -8.44 2.72 20.82
C ALA A 120 -7.87 3.55 21.98
N PRO A 121 -8.65 3.76 23.08
CA PRO A 121 -8.14 4.48 24.23
C PRO A 121 -6.97 3.73 24.86
N ARG A 122 -5.89 4.45 25.15
CA ARG A 122 -4.74 3.90 25.85
C ARG A 122 -4.96 3.96 27.35
N SER A 123 -4.74 2.85 28.05
CA SER A 123 -4.81 2.81 29.51
C SER A 123 -3.65 3.60 30.12
N HIS A 124 -3.93 4.40 31.15
CA HIS A 124 -2.87 5.07 31.92
C HIS A 124 -1.92 4.07 32.60
N ALA A 125 -2.42 2.88 32.98
CA ALA A 125 -1.63 1.81 33.58
C ALA A 125 -0.91 0.94 32.52
N SER A 126 -0.47 1.53 31.41
CA SER A 126 0.27 0.84 30.35
C SER A 126 1.79 1.03 30.49
N HIS A 127 2.54 0.12 29.90
CA HIS A 127 4.00 0.16 29.84
C HIS A 127 4.46 -0.20 28.41
N LYS A 128 5.75 -0.03 28.10
CA LYS A 128 6.30 -0.29 26.76
C LYS A 128 5.92 -1.67 26.17
N GLY A 129 5.85 -2.72 26.98
CA GLY A 129 5.42 -4.05 26.54
C GLY A 129 3.94 -4.15 26.18
N SER A 130 3.09 -3.20 26.60
CA SER A 130 1.66 -3.17 26.25
C SER A 130 1.40 -2.85 24.78
N TYR A 131 2.37 -2.27 24.08
CA TYR A 131 2.27 -1.85 22.68
C TYR A 131 3.10 -2.73 21.74
N GLY A 132 3.64 -3.84 22.27
CA GLY A 132 4.39 -4.84 21.53
C GLY A 132 5.77 -4.39 21.08
N ASP A 133 6.52 -5.35 20.62
CA ASP A 133 7.90 -5.17 20.16
C ASP A 133 7.98 -5.44 18.65
N VAL A 134 8.63 -4.54 17.92
CA VAL A 134 8.89 -4.69 16.49
C VAL A 134 10.39 -4.93 16.29
N ALA A 135 10.73 -5.95 15.50
CA ALA A 135 12.09 -6.14 15.01
C ALA A 135 12.15 -5.84 13.51
N ILE A 136 13.02 -4.94 13.10
CA ILE A 136 13.31 -4.67 11.71
C ILE A 136 14.52 -5.51 11.31
N VAL A 137 14.37 -6.36 10.31
CA VAL A 137 15.43 -7.22 9.76
C VAL A 137 15.66 -6.84 8.31
N GLY A 138 16.76 -6.19 8.02
CA GLY A 138 17.06 -5.66 6.69
C GLY A 138 18.32 -4.80 6.68
N GLY A 139 18.45 -3.92 5.70
CA GLY A 139 19.56 -2.99 5.65
C GLY A 139 20.90 -3.66 5.35
N GLU A 140 21.08 -4.20 4.14
CA GLU A 140 22.35 -4.77 3.69
C GLU A 140 23.46 -3.72 3.75
N GLY A 141 24.61 -4.11 4.28
CA GLY A 141 25.79 -3.27 4.39
C GLY A 141 26.50 -3.05 3.07
N LEU A 142 27.28 -1.98 3.00
CA LEU A 142 28.02 -1.59 1.79
C LEU A 142 29.10 -2.63 1.40
N ALA A 143 29.64 -3.37 2.39
CA ALA A 143 30.80 -4.25 2.21
C ALA A 143 30.51 -5.42 1.26
N ALA A 144 29.27 -5.96 1.24
CA ALA A 144 28.96 -7.17 0.49
C ALA A 144 28.97 -6.95 -1.03
N ARG A 145 28.34 -5.88 -1.51
CA ARG A 145 28.13 -5.64 -2.95
C ARG A 145 28.40 -4.20 -3.41
N GLY A 146 28.91 -3.35 -2.52
CA GLY A 146 29.06 -1.92 -2.81
C GLY A 146 27.73 -1.14 -2.83
N LEU A 147 26.64 -1.75 -2.35
CA LEU A 147 25.29 -1.18 -2.32
C LEU A 147 24.83 -1.13 -0.86
N GLY A 148 24.94 0.03 -0.22
CA GLY A 148 24.48 0.22 1.16
C GLY A 148 22.99 0.58 1.23
N MET A 149 22.21 -0.25 1.91
CA MET A 149 20.74 -0.08 2.04
C MET A 149 20.28 0.00 3.49
N THR A 150 21.19 0.25 4.44
CA THR A 150 20.88 0.37 5.88
C THR A 150 19.82 1.43 6.16
N GLY A 151 19.79 2.51 5.37
CA GLY A 151 18.79 3.57 5.48
C GLY A 151 17.35 3.11 5.33
N ALA A 152 17.06 2.10 4.51
CA ALA A 152 15.71 1.56 4.34
C ALA A 152 15.21 0.89 5.64
N ALA A 153 16.06 0.08 6.27
CA ALA A 153 15.73 -0.51 7.57
C ALA A 153 15.54 0.55 8.67
N LEU A 154 16.34 1.62 8.66
CA LEU A 154 16.20 2.73 9.62
C LEU A 154 14.89 3.52 9.39
N LEU A 155 14.45 3.69 8.14
CA LEU A 155 13.16 4.32 7.83
C LEU A 155 11.99 3.48 8.35
N ALA A 156 12.03 2.16 8.15
CA ALA A 156 11.03 1.24 8.70
C ALA A 156 11.04 1.28 10.26
N ALA A 157 12.23 1.29 10.87
CA ALA A 157 12.37 1.37 12.32
C ALA A 157 11.82 2.69 12.89
N SER A 158 12.17 3.81 12.25
CA SER A 158 11.65 5.13 12.61
C SER A 158 10.12 5.15 12.53
N ALA A 159 9.56 4.64 11.45
CA ALA A 159 8.13 4.59 11.26
C ALA A 159 7.43 3.70 12.29
N ALA A 160 7.98 2.53 12.61
CA ALA A 160 7.43 1.66 13.65
C ALA A 160 7.42 2.34 15.02
N LEU A 161 8.48 3.07 15.36
CA LEU A 161 8.57 3.82 16.61
C LEU A 161 7.50 4.91 16.70
N HIS A 162 7.36 5.74 15.66
CA HIS A 162 6.38 6.84 15.64
C HIS A 162 4.94 6.35 15.44
N ALA A 163 4.73 5.16 14.83
CA ALA A 163 3.43 4.49 14.79
C ALA A 163 3.03 3.86 16.14
N GLY A 164 3.91 3.94 17.15
CA GLY A 164 3.58 3.63 18.54
C GLY A 164 3.96 2.24 19.00
N ALA A 165 4.90 1.55 18.34
CA ALA A 165 5.51 0.34 18.87
C ALA A 165 6.16 0.63 20.24
N GLY A 166 6.02 -0.29 21.18
CA GLY A 166 6.55 -0.12 22.54
C GLY A 166 8.07 -0.19 22.59
N ARG A 167 8.69 -1.03 21.76
CA ARG A 167 10.14 -1.11 21.51
C ARG A 167 10.38 -1.42 20.03
N VAL A 168 11.45 -0.85 19.50
CA VAL A 168 11.92 -1.18 18.15
C VAL A 168 13.33 -1.70 18.20
N LEU A 169 13.49 -2.95 17.77
CA LEU A 169 14.77 -3.63 17.63
C LEU A 169 15.22 -3.54 16.18
N VAL A 170 16.47 -3.24 15.92
CA VAL A 170 17.00 -3.14 14.54
C VAL A 170 18.13 -4.16 14.39
N ALA A 171 17.92 -5.11 13.48
CA ALA A 171 18.93 -6.09 13.10
C ALA A 171 19.35 -5.81 11.65
N LEU A 172 20.38 -4.99 11.51
CA LEU A 172 20.97 -4.71 10.21
C LEU A 172 21.73 -5.93 9.69
N LEU A 173 21.64 -6.14 8.37
CA LEU A 173 22.40 -7.17 7.66
C LEU A 173 23.69 -6.55 7.10
N ASP A 174 24.45 -5.91 8.00
CA ASP A 174 25.64 -5.09 7.71
C ASP A 174 26.90 -5.56 8.44
N ASP A 175 26.90 -6.81 8.93
CA ASP A 175 27.97 -7.39 9.73
C ASP A 175 28.23 -6.65 11.06
N GLY A 176 27.23 -5.93 11.58
CA GLY A 176 27.28 -5.26 12.86
C GLY A 176 28.08 -3.95 12.87
N GLN A 177 28.19 -3.29 11.73
CA GLN A 177 28.94 -2.04 11.60
C GLN A 177 28.24 -0.86 12.31
N MET A 178 26.92 -0.90 12.46
CA MET A 178 26.14 0.14 13.13
C MET A 178 25.55 -0.37 14.44
N ALA A 179 25.88 0.31 15.54
CA ALA A 179 25.42 -0.04 16.90
C ALA A 179 24.44 0.97 17.49
N ILE A 180 24.32 2.16 16.91
CA ILE A 180 23.45 3.26 17.36
C ILE A 180 23.08 4.17 16.19
N ASP A 181 21.84 4.65 16.19
CA ASP A 181 21.43 5.79 15.37
C ASP A 181 21.44 7.05 16.24
N MET A 182 22.37 7.97 15.95
CA MET A 182 22.49 9.22 16.69
C MET A 182 21.30 10.17 16.51
N ALA A 183 20.51 9.99 15.43
CA ALA A 183 19.31 10.78 15.17
C ALA A 183 18.08 10.22 15.91
N GLN A 184 18.11 8.95 16.28
CA GLN A 184 17.04 8.23 17.00
C GLN A 184 17.63 7.19 17.97
N PRO A 185 18.18 7.64 19.12
CA PRO A 185 18.84 6.75 20.08
C PRO A 185 17.90 5.78 20.79
N GLU A 186 16.57 5.95 20.61
CA GLU A 186 15.54 5.02 21.12
C GLU A 186 15.53 3.68 20.37
N LEU A 187 16.11 3.61 19.17
CA LEU A 187 16.23 2.38 18.39
C LEU A 187 17.27 1.46 19.01
N MET A 188 16.90 0.21 19.21
CA MET A 188 17.71 -0.77 19.93
C MET A 188 18.40 -1.74 18.96
N PHE A 189 19.65 -1.53 18.63
CA PHE A 189 20.37 -2.40 17.71
C PHE A 189 20.67 -3.78 18.32
N ARG A 190 20.50 -4.83 17.54
CA ARG A 190 20.75 -6.22 17.91
C ARG A 190 21.30 -6.99 16.72
N ARG A 191 22.13 -7.96 16.96
CA ARG A 191 22.45 -8.96 15.93
C ARG A 191 21.23 -9.85 15.69
N PHE A 192 21.08 -10.34 14.47
CA PHE A 192 19.93 -11.20 14.11
C PHE A 192 19.83 -12.45 15.01
N ASP A 193 20.96 -13.09 15.31
CA ASP A 193 21.02 -14.28 16.15
C ASP A 193 20.63 -14.04 17.63
N ALA A 194 20.60 -12.79 18.07
CA ALA A 194 20.17 -12.38 19.40
C ALA A 194 18.68 -12.01 19.50
N LEU A 195 17.91 -12.15 18.40
CA LEU A 195 16.48 -11.88 18.40
C LEU A 195 15.66 -13.09 18.85
N ALA A 196 14.76 -12.89 19.82
CA ALA A 196 13.74 -13.89 20.24
C ALA A 196 12.52 -13.80 19.29
N LEU A 197 12.67 -14.29 18.04
CA LEU A 197 11.70 -14.12 16.94
C LEU A 197 10.28 -14.53 17.33
N GLU A 198 10.14 -15.56 18.19
CA GLU A 198 8.85 -16.11 18.62
C GLU A 198 8.03 -15.12 19.47
N GLN A 199 8.65 -14.06 19.96
CA GLN A 199 8.00 -13.04 20.79
C GLN A 199 7.83 -11.69 20.05
N LEU A 200 8.30 -11.61 18.80
CA LEU A 200 8.42 -10.36 18.08
C LEU A 200 7.46 -10.30 16.87
N THR A 201 7.01 -9.09 16.57
CA THR A 201 6.55 -8.76 15.24
C THR A 201 7.76 -8.38 14.40
N VAL A 202 8.01 -9.13 13.33
CA VAL A 202 9.17 -8.91 12.46
C VAL A 202 8.75 -8.20 11.19
N VAL A 203 9.45 -7.13 10.82
CA VAL A 203 9.39 -6.51 9.50
C VAL A 203 10.68 -6.87 8.79
N CYS A 204 10.58 -7.64 7.70
CA CYS A 204 11.74 -8.21 7.03
C CYS A 204 11.79 -7.81 5.56
N GLY A 205 12.96 -7.37 5.11
CA GLY A 205 13.24 -7.15 3.69
C GLY A 205 13.57 -5.72 3.30
N CYS A 206 13.22 -4.70 4.09
CA CYS A 206 13.53 -3.30 3.80
C CYS A 206 15.04 -3.10 3.60
N GLY A 207 15.46 -2.91 2.34
CA GLY A 207 16.88 -2.82 1.98
C GLY A 207 17.72 -4.05 2.35
N GLY A 208 17.11 -5.24 2.37
CA GLY A 208 17.77 -6.46 2.81
C GLY A 208 18.78 -7.03 1.81
N GLY A 209 18.69 -6.61 0.54
CA GLY A 209 19.55 -7.06 -0.53
C GLY A 209 19.57 -8.59 -0.68
N GLU A 210 20.71 -9.14 -1.05
CA GLU A 210 20.90 -10.60 -1.07
C GLU A 210 21.10 -11.19 0.34
N ALA A 211 21.55 -10.38 1.29
CA ALA A 211 21.79 -10.84 2.66
C ALA A 211 20.50 -11.31 3.35
N VAL A 212 19.33 -10.82 2.93
CA VAL A 212 18.04 -11.23 3.50
C VAL A 212 17.75 -12.72 3.29
N ARG A 213 18.26 -13.33 2.21
CA ARG A 213 18.06 -14.76 1.92
C ARG A 213 18.58 -15.68 3.01
N ALA A 214 19.67 -15.31 3.66
CA ALA A 214 20.27 -16.11 4.73
C ALA A 214 19.42 -16.15 6.00
N VAL A 215 18.62 -15.11 6.26
CA VAL A 215 17.83 -14.98 7.49
C VAL A 215 16.35 -15.35 7.29
N LEU A 216 15.84 -15.28 6.06
CA LEU A 216 14.43 -15.54 5.73
C LEU A 216 13.90 -16.89 6.25
N PRO A 217 14.59 -18.03 6.10
CA PRO A 217 14.09 -19.31 6.60
C PRO A 217 13.80 -19.27 8.11
N ALA A 218 14.70 -18.67 8.90
CA ALA A 218 14.51 -18.55 10.33
C ALA A 218 13.39 -17.56 10.69
N VAL A 219 13.25 -16.45 9.95
CA VAL A 219 12.18 -15.47 10.13
C VAL A 219 10.82 -16.11 9.83
N LEU A 220 10.68 -16.81 8.70
CA LEU A 220 9.45 -17.49 8.31
C LEU A 220 9.04 -18.57 9.30
N ALA A 221 10.00 -19.36 9.77
CA ALA A 221 9.74 -20.44 10.71
C ALA A 221 9.31 -19.94 12.10
N ARG A 222 9.90 -18.82 12.58
CA ARG A 222 9.87 -18.48 14.01
C ARG A 222 9.17 -17.19 14.38
N ALA A 223 9.04 -16.21 13.46
CA ALA A 223 8.44 -14.92 13.80
C ALA A 223 6.99 -15.06 14.24
N ALA A 224 6.62 -14.50 15.41
CA ALA A 224 5.24 -14.55 15.90
C ALA A 224 4.26 -13.84 14.97
N ARG A 225 4.63 -12.68 14.45
CA ARG A 225 3.91 -11.92 13.42
C ARG A 225 4.92 -11.40 12.41
N LEU A 226 4.51 -11.25 11.14
CA LEU A 226 5.46 -10.97 10.07
C LEU A 226 4.92 -9.96 9.05
N VAL A 227 5.76 -9.02 8.68
CA VAL A 227 5.60 -8.18 7.48
C VAL A 227 6.77 -8.46 6.54
N LEU A 228 6.47 -8.79 5.29
CA LEU A 228 7.47 -9.00 4.24
C LEU A 228 7.37 -7.89 3.21
N ASP A 229 8.48 -7.20 2.94
CA ASP A 229 8.58 -6.11 1.98
C ASP A 229 9.83 -6.25 1.11
N ALA A 230 9.86 -5.56 0.01
CA ALA A 230 11.03 -5.31 -0.83
C ALA A 230 11.85 -6.60 -1.14
N ASP A 231 13.08 -6.69 -0.64
CA ASP A 231 13.98 -7.78 -1.00
C ASP A 231 13.55 -9.14 -0.44
N ALA A 232 12.78 -9.18 0.64
CA ALA A 232 12.15 -10.42 1.09
C ALA A 232 11.11 -10.94 0.06
N LEU A 233 10.30 -10.05 -0.52
CA LEU A 233 9.35 -10.41 -1.58
C LEU A 233 10.07 -10.84 -2.86
N ASN A 234 11.18 -10.19 -3.21
CA ASN A 234 12.03 -10.58 -4.33
C ASN A 234 12.63 -11.98 -4.13
N ALA A 235 13.04 -12.32 -2.91
CA ALA A 235 13.51 -13.65 -2.57
C ALA A 235 12.42 -14.70 -2.70
N LEU A 236 11.20 -14.43 -2.19
CA LEU A 236 10.03 -15.30 -2.34
C LEU A 236 9.69 -15.57 -3.81
N ALA A 237 9.80 -14.55 -4.68
CA ALA A 237 9.46 -14.69 -6.10
C ALA A 237 10.29 -15.74 -6.81
N THR A 238 11.52 -16.00 -6.35
CA THR A 238 12.48 -16.92 -6.97
C THR A 238 12.69 -18.23 -6.22
N ASP A 239 12.07 -18.42 -5.04
CA ASP A 239 12.30 -19.59 -4.20
C ASP A 239 10.96 -20.21 -3.76
N ALA A 240 10.66 -21.41 -4.29
CA ALA A 240 9.44 -22.14 -4.00
C ALA A 240 9.36 -22.63 -2.55
N ALA A 241 10.50 -22.93 -1.92
CA ALA A 241 10.52 -23.39 -0.53
C ALA A 241 10.14 -22.25 0.41
N LEU A 242 10.64 -21.03 0.16
CA LEU A 242 10.26 -19.85 0.94
C LEU A 242 8.76 -19.52 0.76
N ARG A 243 8.20 -19.70 -0.45
CA ARG A 243 6.75 -19.53 -0.69
C ARG A 243 5.93 -20.51 0.13
N ALA A 244 6.32 -21.78 0.14
CA ALA A 244 5.65 -22.83 0.92
C ALA A 244 5.67 -22.53 2.43
N GLU A 245 6.78 -21.97 2.92
CA GLU A 245 6.88 -21.56 4.32
C GLU A 245 5.94 -20.40 4.67
N VAL A 246 5.67 -19.45 3.75
CA VAL A 246 4.66 -18.40 3.98
C VAL A 246 3.27 -19.03 4.15
N VAL A 247 2.88 -19.95 3.28
CA VAL A 247 1.58 -20.65 3.36
C VAL A 247 1.49 -21.46 4.67
N SER A 248 2.56 -22.18 5.03
CA SER A 248 2.63 -22.94 6.29
C SER A 248 2.44 -22.08 7.55
N ARG A 249 2.75 -20.76 7.48
CA ARG A 249 2.48 -19.84 8.60
C ARG A 249 0.99 -19.65 8.83
N ALA A 250 0.17 -19.57 7.77
CA ALA A 250 -1.28 -19.47 7.89
C ALA A 250 -1.87 -20.71 8.56
N GLU A 251 -1.42 -21.91 8.19
CA GLU A 251 -1.82 -23.16 8.83
C GLU A 251 -1.50 -23.20 10.32
N ARG A 252 -0.44 -22.52 10.74
CA ARG A 252 -0.03 -22.37 12.14
C ARG A 252 -0.72 -21.20 12.86
N GLY A 253 -1.60 -20.45 12.18
CA GLY A 253 -2.27 -19.25 12.72
C GLY A 253 -1.31 -18.07 12.99
N LEU A 254 -0.18 -17.98 12.27
CA LEU A 254 0.82 -16.93 12.43
C LEU A 254 0.58 -15.78 11.44
N PRO A 255 0.12 -14.61 11.89
CA PRO A 255 -0.23 -13.49 11.02
C PRO A 255 0.93 -13.06 10.13
N THR A 256 0.64 -12.91 8.84
CA THR A 256 1.62 -12.45 7.84
C THR A 256 0.99 -11.40 6.93
N VAL A 257 1.75 -10.36 6.62
CA VAL A 257 1.37 -9.31 5.67
C VAL A 257 2.45 -9.15 4.63
N LEU A 258 2.08 -9.21 3.35
CA LEU A 258 2.94 -8.88 2.22
C LEU A 258 2.64 -7.46 1.76
N THR A 259 3.68 -6.67 1.44
CA THR A 259 3.50 -5.28 1.01
C THR A 259 4.10 -5.00 -0.38
N PRO A 260 3.71 -5.75 -1.43
CA PRO A 260 4.32 -5.60 -2.74
C PRO A 260 3.94 -4.29 -3.42
N HIS A 261 4.89 -3.69 -4.14
CA HIS A 261 4.58 -2.76 -5.22
C HIS A 261 4.24 -3.55 -6.52
N PRO A 262 3.69 -2.92 -7.59
CA PRO A 262 3.21 -3.68 -8.76
C PRO A 262 4.25 -4.59 -9.42
N LEU A 263 5.53 -4.22 -9.43
CA LEU A 263 6.57 -5.07 -10.02
C LEU A 263 6.93 -6.28 -9.13
N GLU A 264 6.90 -6.12 -7.81
CA GLU A 264 7.06 -7.24 -6.86
C GLU A 264 5.87 -8.19 -6.95
N ALA A 265 4.65 -7.65 -7.01
CA ALA A 265 3.43 -8.43 -7.23
C ALA A 265 3.49 -9.24 -8.53
N ALA A 266 3.93 -8.61 -9.62
CA ALA A 266 4.10 -9.24 -10.91
C ALA A 266 5.06 -10.45 -10.85
N ARG A 267 6.20 -10.30 -10.15
CA ARG A 267 7.17 -11.39 -9.95
C ARG A 267 6.59 -12.53 -9.12
N LEU A 268 5.83 -12.22 -8.08
CA LEU A 268 5.18 -13.22 -7.22
C LEU A 268 4.10 -14.01 -7.96
N LEU A 269 3.32 -13.34 -8.82
CA LEU A 269 2.24 -13.95 -9.60
C LEU A 269 2.72 -14.56 -10.93
N GLY A 270 3.95 -14.30 -11.36
CA GLY A 270 4.45 -14.77 -12.66
C GLY A 270 3.81 -14.07 -13.86
N MET A 271 3.40 -12.81 -13.71
CA MET A 271 2.80 -11.99 -14.76
C MET A 271 3.57 -10.67 -14.96
N SER A 272 3.16 -9.85 -15.90
CA SER A 272 3.76 -8.52 -16.09
C SER A 272 3.19 -7.48 -15.12
N ALA A 273 3.96 -6.42 -14.84
CA ALA A 273 3.47 -5.30 -14.05
C ALA A 273 2.28 -4.57 -14.72
N ALA A 274 2.17 -4.63 -16.04
CA ALA A 274 1.05 -4.08 -16.78
C ALA A 274 -0.25 -4.87 -16.50
N GLU A 275 -0.19 -6.19 -16.45
CA GLU A 275 -1.32 -7.05 -16.09
C GLU A 275 -1.77 -6.81 -14.64
N VAL A 276 -0.83 -6.70 -13.69
CA VAL A 276 -1.16 -6.31 -12.30
C VAL A 276 -1.86 -4.97 -12.25
N GLN A 277 -1.39 -3.98 -13.00
CA GLN A 277 -1.97 -2.64 -13.02
C GLN A 277 -3.32 -2.59 -13.76
N ALA A 278 -3.55 -3.49 -14.72
CA ALA A 278 -4.80 -3.56 -15.46
C ALA A 278 -6.00 -3.94 -14.56
N ASP A 279 -5.77 -4.82 -13.58
CA ASP A 279 -6.78 -5.21 -12.59
C ASP A 279 -6.12 -5.41 -11.21
N ARG A 280 -5.99 -4.31 -10.48
CA ARG A 280 -5.28 -4.26 -9.20
C ARG A 280 -6.02 -5.01 -8.09
N LEU A 281 -7.36 -4.97 -8.10
CA LEU A 281 -8.18 -5.65 -7.09
C LEU A 281 -8.01 -7.16 -7.19
N ASN A 282 -8.15 -7.69 -8.41
CA ASN A 282 -7.96 -9.11 -8.67
C ASN A 282 -6.51 -9.56 -8.40
N ALA A 283 -5.51 -8.79 -8.81
CA ALA A 283 -4.11 -9.11 -8.54
C ALA A 283 -3.79 -9.16 -7.03
N ALA A 284 -4.33 -8.22 -6.24
CA ALA A 284 -4.17 -8.24 -4.78
C ALA A 284 -4.87 -9.45 -4.14
N GLN A 285 -6.07 -9.78 -4.62
CA GLN A 285 -6.83 -10.93 -4.15
C GLN A 285 -6.12 -12.25 -4.48
N GLN A 286 -5.62 -12.41 -5.71
CA GLN A 286 -4.82 -13.59 -6.11
C GLN A 286 -3.59 -13.79 -5.22
N LEU A 287 -2.87 -12.70 -4.89
CA LEU A 287 -1.74 -12.78 -3.97
C LEU A 287 -2.18 -13.22 -2.57
N ALA A 288 -3.28 -12.65 -2.05
CA ALA A 288 -3.78 -13.02 -0.73
C ALA A 288 -4.17 -14.50 -0.67
N GLU A 289 -4.85 -15.00 -1.68
CA GLU A 289 -5.26 -16.41 -1.79
C GLU A 289 -4.06 -17.34 -2.01
N GLN A 290 -3.12 -16.96 -2.89
CA GLN A 290 -1.93 -17.80 -3.19
C GLN A 290 -1.03 -17.99 -1.97
N PHE A 291 -0.88 -16.98 -1.13
CA PHE A 291 -0.02 -17.01 0.05
C PHE A 291 -0.78 -17.21 1.36
N ASP A 292 -2.11 -17.34 1.30
CA ASP A 292 -3.01 -17.44 2.44
C ASP A 292 -2.70 -16.41 3.54
N CYS A 293 -2.54 -15.14 3.13
CA CYS A 293 -2.19 -14.05 4.03
C CYS A 293 -2.67 -12.70 3.52
N VAL A 294 -2.57 -11.67 4.35
CA VAL A 294 -2.94 -10.31 3.96
C VAL A 294 -1.91 -9.74 2.98
N THR A 295 -2.41 -9.15 1.90
CA THR A 295 -1.59 -8.48 0.88
C THR A 295 -1.96 -7.01 0.78
N VAL A 296 -0.95 -6.15 0.76
CA VAL A 296 -1.04 -4.70 0.54
C VAL A 296 -0.41 -4.38 -0.81
N LEU A 297 -1.19 -4.34 -1.88
CA LEU A 297 -0.70 -3.95 -3.20
C LEU A 297 -0.57 -2.42 -3.29
N LYS A 298 0.64 -1.95 -3.11
CA LYS A 298 1.00 -0.50 -3.10
C LYS A 298 0.71 0.18 -4.44
N GLY A 299 0.38 1.48 -4.42
CA GLY A 299 0.18 2.31 -5.61
C GLY A 299 -0.99 3.28 -5.47
N SER A 300 -1.43 3.87 -6.60
CA SER A 300 -2.61 4.76 -6.63
C SER A 300 -3.87 3.97 -6.25
N GLY A 301 -4.49 4.32 -5.11
CA GLY A 301 -5.50 3.48 -4.48
C GLY A 301 -4.90 2.14 -4.05
N THR A 302 -4.07 2.14 -3.01
CA THR A 302 -3.51 0.91 -2.43
C THR A 302 -4.63 -0.06 -2.08
N VAL A 303 -4.49 -1.32 -2.50
CA VAL A 303 -5.47 -2.38 -2.27
C VAL A 303 -5.00 -3.28 -1.15
N ILE A 304 -5.85 -3.50 -0.15
CA ILE A 304 -5.62 -4.43 0.95
C ILE A 304 -6.56 -5.62 0.75
N ALA A 305 -6.00 -6.80 0.52
CA ALA A 305 -6.73 -8.03 0.31
C ALA A 305 -6.43 -9.06 1.40
N ALA A 306 -7.42 -9.88 1.73
CA ALA A 306 -7.29 -11.01 2.64
C ALA A 306 -8.05 -12.21 2.06
N PRO A 307 -7.62 -13.46 2.34
CA PRO A 307 -8.30 -14.66 1.84
C PRO A 307 -9.78 -14.69 2.26
N GLY A 308 -10.68 -14.93 1.30
CA GLY A 308 -12.11 -15.09 1.57
C GLY A 308 -12.90 -13.81 1.89
N TYR A 309 -12.29 -12.63 1.79
CA TYR A 309 -12.94 -11.34 2.04
C TYR A 309 -12.81 -10.40 0.83
N PRO A 310 -13.84 -9.57 0.56
CA PRO A 310 -13.70 -8.51 -0.44
C PRO A 310 -12.55 -7.57 -0.11
N PRO A 311 -11.73 -7.17 -1.10
CA PRO A 311 -10.59 -6.28 -0.85
C PRO A 311 -11.05 -4.88 -0.42
N ALA A 312 -10.17 -4.17 0.30
CA ALA A 312 -10.37 -2.77 0.65
C ALA A 312 -9.48 -1.86 -0.22
N VAL A 313 -10.03 -0.77 -0.74
CA VAL A 313 -9.31 0.25 -1.51
C VAL A 313 -9.07 1.46 -0.62
N ASN A 314 -7.83 1.91 -0.53
CA ASN A 314 -7.46 3.06 0.28
C ASN A 314 -7.64 4.39 -0.50
N PRO A 315 -8.48 5.32 0.00
CA PRO A 315 -8.72 6.60 -0.68
C PRO A 315 -7.65 7.66 -0.38
N THR A 316 -6.83 7.48 0.65
CA THR A 316 -5.85 8.48 1.08
C THR A 316 -4.53 8.39 0.33
N GLY A 317 -3.73 9.45 0.43
CA GLY A 317 -2.42 9.54 -0.21
C GLY A 317 -2.46 10.25 -1.55
N ASN A 318 -1.31 10.74 -1.97
CA ASN A 318 -1.14 11.49 -3.20
C ASN A 318 0.25 11.25 -3.81
N ALA A 319 0.52 11.87 -4.97
CA ALA A 319 1.76 11.68 -5.74
C ALA A 319 3.05 12.03 -4.98
N ARG A 320 2.99 12.76 -3.83
CA ARG A 320 4.18 13.01 -3.00
C ARG A 320 4.76 11.73 -2.40
N LEU A 321 3.93 10.67 -2.26
CA LEU A 321 4.38 9.34 -1.82
C LEU A 321 5.23 8.61 -2.87
N ALA A 322 5.29 9.08 -4.12
CA ALA A 322 6.21 8.58 -5.13
C ALA A 322 7.66 9.06 -4.86
N THR A 323 8.14 8.83 -3.65
CA THR A 323 9.47 9.19 -3.15
C THR A 323 10.11 7.93 -2.54
N ALA A 324 11.42 7.76 -2.77
CA ALA A 324 12.15 6.60 -2.24
C ALA A 324 12.04 6.50 -0.71
N GLY A 325 11.84 5.29 -0.21
CA GLY A 325 11.77 4.99 1.22
C GLY A 325 10.36 5.09 1.83
N THR A 326 9.35 5.61 1.13
CA THR A 326 7.98 5.69 1.67
C THR A 326 7.32 4.31 1.83
N GLY A 327 7.74 3.31 1.04
CA GLY A 327 7.35 1.91 1.20
C GLY A 327 7.90 1.31 2.50
N ASP A 328 9.19 1.56 2.80
CA ASP A 328 9.81 1.10 4.05
C ASP A 328 9.10 1.72 5.27
N VAL A 329 8.72 3.00 5.18
CA VAL A 329 7.90 3.66 6.20
C VAL A 329 6.58 2.91 6.41
N LEU A 330 5.87 2.58 5.33
CA LEU A 330 4.61 1.83 5.43
C LEU A 330 4.81 0.46 6.07
N ALA A 331 5.83 -0.29 5.68
CA ALA A 331 6.13 -1.60 6.26
C ALA A 331 6.37 -1.52 7.77
N GLY A 332 7.11 -0.51 8.24
CA GLY A 332 7.30 -0.24 9.67
C GLY A 332 6.00 0.06 10.41
N MET A 333 5.11 0.87 9.80
CA MET A 333 3.79 1.17 10.36
C MET A 333 2.91 -0.07 10.50
N VAL A 334 2.85 -0.92 9.46
CA VAL A 334 2.12 -2.20 9.52
C VAL A 334 2.65 -3.06 10.66
N GLY A 335 3.98 -3.14 10.80
CA GLY A 335 4.64 -3.86 11.89
C GLY A 335 4.22 -3.36 13.28
N ALA A 336 4.12 -2.04 13.47
CA ALA A 336 3.70 -1.45 14.74
C ALA A 336 2.24 -1.78 15.08
N HIS A 337 1.32 -1.70 14.11
CA HIS A 337 -0.09 -2.05 14.35
C HIS A 337 -0.28 -3.53 14.65
N LEU A 338 0.46 -4.43 13.98
CA LEU A 338 0.48 -5.85 14.30
C LEU A 338 1.03 -6.11 15.71
N ALA A 339 2.11 -5.41 16.10
CA ALA A 339 2.72 -5.54 17.42
C ALA A 339 1.77 -5.11 18.53
N ALA A 340 0.94 -4.10 18.29
CA ALA A 340 -0.10 -3.66 19.21
C ALA A 340 -1.26 -4.64 19.37
N GLY A 341 -1.25 -5.77 18.65
CA GLY A 341 -2.24 -6.85 18.77
C GLY A 341 -3.42 -6.75 17.80
N ALA A 342 -3.40 -5.84 16.84
CA ALA A 342 -4.41 -5.82 15.79
C ALA A 342 -4.28 -7.05 14.89
N GLU A 343 -5.42 -7.54 14.38
CA GLU A 343 -5.43 -8.56 13.33
C GLU A 343 -4.78 -8.04 12.04
N ALA A 344 -4.32 -8.93 11.17
CA ALA A 344 -3.48 -8.58 10.03
C ALA A 344 -4.16 -7.59 9.06
N GLN A 345 -5.43 -7.82 8.70
CA GLN A 345 -6.16 -6.96 7.76
C GLN A 345 -6.47 -5.57 8.36
N PRO A 346 -7.03 -5.43 9.57
CA PRO A 346 -7.18 -4.12 10.24
C PRO A 346 -5.85 -3.39 10.43
N ALA A 347 -4.78 -4.08 10.83
CA ALA A 347 -3.44 -3.50 11.00
C ALA A 347 -2.93 -2.90 9.69
N ALA A 348 -3.01 -3.66 8.60
CA ALA A 348 -2.61 -3.22 7.27
C ALA A 348 -3.47 -2.04 6.79
N SER A 349 -4.80 -2.13 6.91
CA SER A 349 -5.73 -1.07 6.48
C SER A 349 -5.50 0.24 7.22
N GLN A 350 -5.31 0.18 8.54
CA GLN A 350 -5.04 1.36 9.36
C GLN A 350 -3.69 2.00 9.01
N ALA A 351 -2.64 1.19 8.85
CA ALA A 351 -1.32 1.67 8.47
C ALA A 351 -1.36 2.37 7.11
N VAL A 352 -1.98 1.75 6.10
CA VAL A 352 -2.11 2.31 4.75
C VAL A 352 -2.91 3.62 4.78
N TYR A 353 -4.03 3.66 5.50
CA TYR A 353 -4.86 4.86 5.62
C TYR A 353 -4.10 6.02 6.27
N GLN A 354 -3.43 5.78 7.39
CA GLN A 354 -2.65 6.81 8.11
C GLN A 354 -1.44 7.28 7.30
N HIS A 355 -0.74 6.37 6.63
CA HIS A 355 0.37 6.69 5.75
C HIS A 355 -0.06 7.62 4.61
N GLY A 356 -1.17 7.32 3.95
CA GLY A 356 -1.75 8.18 2.92
C GLY A 356 -2.20 9.53 3.47
N LEU A 357 -2.92 9.53 4.58
CA LEU A 357 -3.44 10.74 5.23
C LEU A 357 -2.30 11.70 5.66
N ALA A 358 -1.16 11.16 6.10
CA ALA A 358 0.01 11.96 6.44
C ALA A 358 0.54 12.72 5.21
N ALA A 359 0.51 12.11 4.03
CA ALA A 359 0.88 12.78 2.78
C ALA A 359 -0.17 13.80 2.32
N ASP A 360 -1.46 13.53 2.54
CA ASP A 360 -2.54 14.47 2.18
C ASP A 360 -2.50 15.72 3.06
N ARG A 361 -2.15 15.56 4.33
CA ARG A 361 -1.96 16.66 5.29
C ARG A 361 -0.59 17.33 5.19
N TRP A 362 0.26 16.91 4.23
CA TRP A 362 1.60 17.47 4.10
C TRP A 362 1.55 18.94 3.70
N PRO A 363 2.32 19.82 4.37
CA PRO A 363 2.28 21.24 4.10
C PRO A 363 2.60 21.59 2.63
N ALA A 364 1.81 22.50 2.06
CA ALA A 364 2.05 22.98 0.71
C ALA A 364 3.44 23.65 0.61
N GLY A 365 4.13 23.45 -0.51
CA GLY A 365 5.46 24.03 -0.76
C GLY A 365 6.62 23.30 -0.04
N ARG A 366 6.37 22.35 0.85
CA ARG A 366 7.40 21.55 1.49
C ARG A 366 7.59 20.21 0.78
N GLN A 367 8.83 19.87 0.43
CA GLN A 367 9.14 18.55 -0.15
C GLN A 367 8.93 17.46 0.90
N LEU A 368 8.19 16.39 0.51
CA LEU A 368 8.06 15.20 1.32
C LEU A 368 9.30 14.32 1.17
N THR A 369 9.89 13.93 2.28
CA THR A 369 10.92 12.90 2.35
C THR A 369 10.46 11.77 3.25
N ALA A 370 10.91 10.54 2.99
CA ALA A 370 10.50 9.38 3.78
C ALA A 370 10.85 9.53 5.28
N SER A 371 12.01 10.10 5.60
CA SER A 371 12.41 10.34 6.99
C SER A 371 11.52 11.37 7.71
N ALA A 372 11.08 12.41 7.00
CA ALA A 372 10.17 13.39 7.57
C ALA A 372 8.74 12.80 7.69
N LEU A 373 8.30 11.98 6.72
CA LEU A 373 7.03 11.26 6.78
C LEU A 373 6.99 10.33 8.00
N ALA A 374 8.03 9.51 8.20
CA ALA A 374 8.13 8.58 9.32
C ALA A 374 7.95 9.27 10.69
N ARG A 375 8.46 10.50 10.83
CA ARG A 375 8.35 11.29 12.07
C ARG A 375 7.02 12.05 12.24
N GLN A 376 6.22 12.19 11.18
CA GLN A 376 4.93 12.89 11.22
C GLN A 376 3.73 11.95 11.31
N ILE A 377 3.97 10.66 11.52
CA ILE A 377 2.92 9.68 11.76
C ILE A 377 2.28 10.02 13.11
N THR A 378 1.10 10.60 13.08
CA THR A 378 0.31 10.86 14.28
C THR A 378 -0.70 9.73 14.46
N GLN A 379 -0.71 9.11 15.62
CA GLN A 379 -1.86 8.33 16.07
C GLN A 379 -2.99 9.32 16.38
N ASN A 380 -4.01 9.36 15.52
CA ASN A 380 -5.24 10.11 15.81
C ASN A 380 -6.12 9.28 16.71
#